data_4af70d31b641be63bafab365174f5b9f
#
_entry.id   4af70d31b641be63bafab365174f5b9f
#
_cell.length_a   1.000
_cell.length_b   1.000
_cell.length_c   1.000
_cell.angle_alpha   90.00
_cell.angle_beta   90.00
_cell.angle_gamma   90.00
#
_symmetry.space_group_name_H-M   'P 1'
#
loop_
_entity.id
_entity.type
_entity.pdbx_description
1 polymer ?
#
loop_
_entity_poly.entity_id
_entity_poly.type
_entity_poly.pdbx_seq_one_letter_code
_entity_poly.pdbx_strand_id
1 'polypeptide(L)'
;MTFGFASSAASMGKAAGSAGRLRTLEPAEWAAAGIPLLRNPREVVGGLHARHRPLPTTAVVAVLDPEERLLASASFARRSAPADGWDFRNALLAHLRRVIPHDLRRRTPVRTAVLLYCREGDERWTEEDGAWMWGLRDACTLHGLRCGAYITLTRGGWQVLGEGRGGRRPNLTSEPGDLAEVTAAVEPRELRTASGAAEALRRTAAR
;
A
#
# COMPACT_ATOMS: atom_id res chain seq x y z
N MET A 1 -23.25 37.72 58.14
CA MET A 1 -23.15 37.55 56.69
C MET A 1 -21.93 36.65 56.44
N THR A 2 -22.18 35.35 56.22
CA THR A 2 -21.14 34.34 56.12
C THR A 2 -21.15 33.83 54.68
N PHE A 3 -20.12 34.14 53.91
CA PHE A 3 -19.96 33.68 52.54
C PHE A 3 -19.29 32.28 52.55
N GLY A 4 -20.05 31.24 52.18
CA GLY A 4 -19.56 29.89 51.97
C GLY A 4 -18.91 29.79 50.61
N PHE A 5 -17.62 29.44 50.56
CA PHE A 5 -16.91 29.07 49.33
C PHE A 5 -17.17 27.57 49.09
N ALA A 6 -17.94 27.27 48.02
CA ALA A 6 -18.08 25.92 47.52
C ALA A 6 -16.80 25.54 46.75
N SER A 7 -16.06 24.57 47.30
CA SER A 7 -14.86 24.00 46.67
C SER A 7 -15.31 23.06 45.54
N SER A 8 -15.15 23.49 44.30
CA SER A 8 -15.37 22.66 43.13
C SER A 8 -14.20 21.70 42.98
N ALA A 9 -14.38 20.46 43.36
CA ALA A 9 -13.40 19.39 43.10
C ALA A 9 -13.38 19.11 41.60
N ALA A 10 -12.41 19.71 40.90
CA ALA A 10 -12.07 19.36 39.53
C ALA A 10 -11.59 17.89 39.50
N SER A 11 -12.42 17.04 38.93
CA SER A 11 -12.08 15.66 38.59
C SER A 11 -10.93 15.69 37.60
N MET A 12 -9.69 15.50 38.09
CA MET A 12 -8.55 15.19 37.29
C MET A 12 -8.75 13.82 36.65
N GLY A 13 -9.34 13.83 35.45
CA GLY A 13 -9.37 12.67 34.57
C GLY A 13 -7.94 12.19 34.32
N LYS A 14 -7.64 11.04 34.90
CA LYS A 14 -6.41 10.29 34.76
C LYS A 14 -6.09 10.13 33.27
N ALA A 15 -5.17 10.92 32.76
CA ALA A 15 -4.55 10.68 31.46
C ALA A 15 -3.78 9.37 31.57
N ALA A 16 -4.49 8.26 31.30
CA ALA A 16 -3.88 6.94 31.14
C ALA A 16 -2.90 7.06 29.98
N GLY A 17 -1.67 6.69 30.27
CA GLY A 17 -0.54 6.82 29.39
C GLY A 17 -0.82 6.33 27.97
N SER A 18 -0.51 7.18 27.01
CA SER A 18 -0.43 6.85 25.59
C SER A 18 0.80 5.97 25.36
N ALA A 19 0.77 4.76 25.93
CA ALA A 19 1.69 3.70 25.52
C ALA A 19 1.28 3.31 24.10
N GLY A 20 2.11 3.72 23.10
CA GLY A 20 2.13 3.16 21.77
C GLY A 20 0.77 2.84 21.15
N ARG A 21 -0.10 3.82 20.94
CA ARG A 21 -1.25 3.57 20.07
C ARG A 21 -0.70 3.16 18.74
N LEU A 22 -0.94 1.91 18.36
CA LEU A 22 -0.76 1.43 17.00
C LEU A 22 -1.30 2.50 16.05
N ARG A 23 -0.51 2.90 15.09
CA ARG A 23 -0.94 3.90 14.09
C ARG A 23 -1.99 3.25 13.20
N THR A 24 -3.25 3.44 13.54
CA THR A 24 -4.42 2.84 12.87
C THR A 24 -5.39 3.93 12.43
N LEU A 25 -6.19 3.65 11.42
CA LEU A 25 -7.30 4.48 10.97
C LEU A 25 -8.60 3.66 11.01
N GLU A 26 -9.63 4.24 11.59
CA GLU A 26 -10.96 3.69 11.54
C GLU A 26 -11.60 3.90 10.15
N PRO A 27 -12.53 3.02 9.72
CA PRO A 27 -13.23 3.18 8.44
C PRO A 27 -13.91 4.53 8.27
N ALA A 28 -14.46 5.10 9.34
CA ALA A 28 -15.07 6.41 9.32
C ALA A 28 -14.07 7.55 9.09
N GLU A 29 -12.88 7.46 9.69
CA GLU A 29 -11.78 8.42 9.46
C GLU A 29 -11.26 8.33 8.03
N TRP A 30 -11.19 7.11 7.49
CA TRP A 30 -10.82 6.88 6.10
C TRP A 30 -11.82 7.50 5.13
N ALA A 31 -13.11 7.26 5.35
CA ALA A 31 -14.18 7.85 4.53
C ALA A 31 -14.17 9.39 4.60
N ALA A 32 -13.91 9.96 5.78
CA ALA A 32 -13.82 11.41 5.99
C ALA A 32 -12.57 12.04 5.39
N ALA A 33 -11.53 11.26 5.05
CA ALA A 33 -10.28 11.76 4.50
C ALA A 33 -10.38 12.27 3.04
N GLY A 34 -11.55 12.22 2.43
CA GLY A 34 -11.76 12.70 1.05
C GLY A 34 -10.99 11.90 0.00
N ILE A 35 -10.74 10.63 0.27
CA ILE A 35 -10.02 9.74 -0.65
C ILE A 35 -10.89 9.52 -1.89
N PRO A 36 -10.35 9.72 -3.12
CA PRO A 36 -11.11 9.54 -4.33
C PRO A 36 -11.63 8.12 -4.49
N LEU A 37 -12.89 7.99 -4.85
CA LEU A 37 -13.50 6.70 -5.14
C LEU A 37 -12.96 6.15 -6.46
N LEU A 38 -12.65 4.86 -6.51
CA LEU A 38 -12.36 4.18 -7.77
C LEU A 38 -13.64 4.08 -8.62
N ARG A 39 -13.53 4.34 -9.92
CA ARG A 39 -14.66 4.19 -10.86
C ARG A 39 -15.06 2.72 -10.97
N ASN A 40 -14.08 1.85 -11.18
CA ASN A 40 -14.30 0.41 -11.36
C ASN A 40 -13.39 -0.44 -10.46
N PRO A 41 -13.68 -0.56 -9.15
CA PRO A 41 -12.86 -1.34 -8.24
C PRO A 41 -12.80 -2.83 -8.60
N ARG A 42 -13.84 -3.38 -9.25
CA ARG A 42 -13.87 -4.78 -9.69
C ARG A 42 -12.77 -5.07 -10.72
N GLU A 43 -12.57 -4.17 -11.67
CA GLU A 43 -11.54 -4.30 -12.70
C GLU A 43 -10.14 -4.21 -12.09
N VAL A 44 -9.92 -3.25 -11.20
CA VAL A 44 -8.66 -3.10 -10.47
C VAL A 44 -8.34 -4.38 -9.67
N VAL A 45 -9.31 -4.88 -8.91
CA VAL A 45 -9.15 -6.12 -8.13
C VAL A 45 -8.89 -7.32 -9.04
N GLY A 46 -9.65 -7.45 -10.13
CA GLY A 46 -9.50 -8.53 -11.11
C GLY A 46 -8.10 -8.53 -11.74
N GLY A 47 -7.64 -7.37 -12.20
CA GLY A 47 -6.31 -7.19 -12.80
C GLY A 47 -5.17 -7.50 -11.81
N LEU A 48 -5.26 -6.99 -10.58
CA LEU A 48 -4.25 -7.27 -9.55
C LEU A 48 -4.25 -8.74 -9.14
N HIS A 49 -5.44 -9.35 -9.01
CA HIS A 49 -5.55 -10.77 -8.66
C HIS A 49 -4.98 -11.66 -9.76
N ALA A 50 -5.30 -11.41 -11.02
CA ALA A 50 -4.78 -12.17 -12.17
C ALA A 50 -3.25 -12.08 -12.26
N ARG A 51 -2.69 -10.88 -12.06
CA ARG A 51 -1.26 -10.61 -12.18
C ARG A 51 -0.42 -11.19 -11.03
N HIS A 52 -0.89 -11.05 -9.79
CA HIS A 52 -0.11 -11.37 -8.59
C HIS A 52 -0.52 -12.68 -7.91
N ARG A 53 -1.73 -13.18 -8.18
CA ARG A 53 -2.30 -14.39 -7.53
C ARG A 53 -2.05 -14.40 -6.02
N PRO A 54 -2.46 -13.34 -5.30
CA PRO A 54 -2.06 -13.15 -3.92
C PRO A 54 -2.60 -14.26 -3.04
N LEU A 55 -1.72 -14.83 -2.22
CA LEU A 55 -2.07 -15.76 -1.16
C LEU A 55 -2.49 -14.99 0.10
N PRO A 56 -3.13 -15.66 1.08
CA PRO A 56 -3.35 -15.04 2.39
C PRO A 56 -2.08 -14.44 2.96
N THR A 57 -2.20 -13.29 3.64
CA THR A 57 -1.10 -12.47 4.17
C THR A 57 -0.24 -11.74 3.12
N THR A 58 -0.73 -11.67 1.87
CA THR A 58 -0.05 -10.92 0.81
C THR A 58 -0.68 -9.55 0.61
N ALA A 59 0.14 -8.52 0.60
CA ALA A 59 -0.23 -7.16 0.19
C ALA A 59 0.23 -6.91 -1.25
N VAL A 60 -0.63 -6.28 -2.05
CA VAL A 60 -0.33 -5.84 -3.42
C VAL A 60 -0.54 -4.34 -3.47
N VAL A 61 0.54 -3.58 -3.58
CA VAL A 61 0.47 -2.14 -3.84
C VAL A 61 0.49 -1.90 -5.34
N ALA A 62 -0.39 -1.04 -5.80
CA ALA A 62 -0.50 -0.68 -7.22
C ALA A 62 -0.58 0.83 -7.39
N VAL A 63 -0.07 1.33 -8.51
CA VAL A 63 -0.14 2.73 -8.90
C VAL A 63 -0.93 2.83 -10.20
N LEU A 64 -1.94 3.68 -10.17
CA LEU A 64 -2.85 3.94 -11.27
C LEU A 64 -2.59 5.33 -11.86
N ASP A 65 -2.82 5.47 -13.17
CA ASP A 65 -2.89 6.77 -13.84
C ASP A 65 -4.22 7.50 -13.54
N PRO A 66 -4.43 8.72 -14.05
CA PRO A 66 -5.70 9.45 -13.88
C PRO A 66 -6.91 8.75 -14.49
N GLU A 67 -6.70 7.90 -15.45
CA GLU A 67 -7.72 7.08 -16.12
C GLU A 67 -7.96 5.73 -15.40
N GLU A 68 -7.30 5.52 -14.25
CA GLU A 68 -7.34 4.30 -13.43
C GLU A 68 -6.70 3.07 -14.08
N ARG A 69 -5.85 3.26 -15.08
CA ARG A 69 -5.09 2.16 -15.67
C ARG A 69 -3.87 1.82 -14.80
N LEU A 70 -3.56 0.55 -14.70
CA LEU A 70 -2.44 0.06 -13.91
C LEU A 70 -1.11 0.45 -14.54
N LEU A 71 -0.34 1.32 -13.88
CA LEU A 71 1.02 1.70 -14.31
C LEU A 71 2.08 0.77 -13.74
N ALA A 72 1.96 0.43 -12.46
CA ALA A 72 2.94 -0.39 -11.77
C ALA A 72 2.29 -1.09 -10.58
N SER A 73 2.81 -2.25 -10.21
CA SER A 73 2.37 -2.96 -9.02
C SER A 73 3.47 -3.86 -8.46
N ALA A 74 3.43 -4.10 -7.16
CA ALA A 74 4.29 -5.04 -6.47
C ALA A 74 3.51 -5.81 -5.43
N SER A 75 3.78 -7.10 -5.29
CA SER A 75 3.26 -7.95 -4.22
C SER A 75 4.37 -8.28 -3.22
N PHE A 76 4.00 -8.37 -1.96
CA PHE A 76 4.90 -8.78 -0.89
C PHE A 76 4.14 -9.43 0.25
N ALA A 77 4.76 -10.41 0.88
CA ALA A 77 4.18 -11.06 2.04
C ALA A 77 4.33 -10.20 3.29
N ARG A 78 3.30 -10.20 4.13
CA ARG A 78 3.39 -9.62 5.47
C ARG A 78 4.36 -10.47 6.31
N ARG A 79 5.22 -9.82 7.08
CA ARG A 79 6.04 -10.50 8.10
C ARG A 79 5.17 -10.92 9.28
N SER A 80 5.50 -12.05 9.90
CA SER A 80 4.68 -12.69 10.94
C SER A 80 4.66 -11.95 12.30
N ALA A 81 5.47 -10.91 12.50
CA ALA A 81 5.47 -10.13 13.74
C ALA A 81 4.24 -9.21 13.82
N PRO A 82 3.74 -8.89 15.03
CA PRO A 82 2.77 -7.84 15.18
C PRO A 82 3.37 -6.56 14.60
N ALA A 83 2.78 -6.09 13.50
CA ALA A 83 3.23 -4.92 12.77
C ALA A 83 2.27 -3.77 13.03
N ASP A 84 2.81 -2.59 13.25
CA ASP A 84 2.04 -1.37 13.36
C ASP A 84 2.00 -0.60 12.03
N GLY A 85 1.28 0.50 11.99
CA GLY A 85 1.19 1.33 10.79
C GLY A 85 2.54 1.83 10.28
N TRP A 86 3.56 1.99 11.15
CA TRP A 86 4.91 2.40 10.76
C TRP A 86 5.62 1.32 9.94
N ASP A 87 5.50 0.07 10.35
CA ASP A 87 6.10 -1.05 9.63
C ASP A 87 5.45 -1.19 8.25
N PHE A 88 4.12 -1.08 8.18
CA PHE A 88 3.39 -1.12 6.91
C PHE A 88 3.73 0.05 6.00
N ARG A 89 3.83 1.28 6.54
CA ARG A 89 4.30 2.43 5.78
C ARG A 89 5.68 2.20 5.18
N ASN A 90 6.62 1.72 6.00
CA ASN A 90 8.00 1.50 5.56
C ASN A 90 8.06 0.42 4.47
N ALA A 91 7.31 -0.67 4.62
CA ALA A 91 7.19 -1.71 3.61
C ALA A 91 6.61 -1.16 2.30
N LEU A 92 5.50 -0.40 2.37
CA LEU A 92 4.87 0.23 1.21
C LEU A 92 5.82 1.19 0.50
N LEU A 93 6.51 2.07 1.23
CA LEU A 93 7.49 2.99 0.66
C LEU A 93 8.62 2.26 -0.05
N ALA A 94 9.15 1.18 0.53
CA ALA A 94 10.20 0.40 -0.08
C ALA A 94 9.76 -0.19 -1.42
N HIS A 95 8.52 -0.71 -1.50
CA HIS A 95 7.97 -1.27 -2.73
C HIS A 95 7.60 -0.19 -3.76
N LEU A 96 6.98 0.90 -3.34
CA LEU A 96 6.66 2.03 -4.23
C LEU A 96 7.93 2.61 -4.89
N ARG A 97 9.00 2.80 -4.14
CA ARG A 97 10.29 3.30 -4.69
C ARG A 97 10.92 2.38 -5.71
N ARG A 98 10.64 1.08 -5.64
CA ARG A 98 11.16 0.09 -6.60
C ARG A 98 10.36 0.06 -7.90
N VAL A 99 9.06 0.32 -7.85
CA VAL A 99 8.16 0.17 -9.00
C VAL A 99 7.91 1.47 -9.74
N ILE A 100 8.04 2.62 -9.06
CA ILE A 100 7.81 3.92 -9.69
C ILE A 100 8.68 5.02 -9.06
N PRO A 101 9.26 5.93 -9.87
CA PRO A 101 9.97 7.09 -9.35
C PRO A 101 9.03 7.99 -8.52
N HIS A 102 9.53 8.53 -7.41
CA HIS A 102 8.76 9.50 -6.62
C HIS A 102 8.53 10.80 -7.40
N ASP A 103 7.42 11.45 -7.12
CA ASP A 103 7.00 12.66 -7.84
C ASP A 103 6.72 13.85 -6.88
N LEU A 104 7.61 14.01 -5.90
CA LEU A 104 7.50 15.07 -4.88
C LEU A 104 7.66 16.50 -5.44
N ARG A 105 8.15 16.64 -6.69
CA ARG A 105 8.29 17.94 -7.35
C ARG A 105 6.97 18.51 -7.84
N ARG A 106 5.95 17.68 -8.00
CA ARG A 106 4.63 18.12 -8.43
C ARG A 106 3.84 18.68 -7.24
N ARG A 107 3.27 19.85 -7.41
CA ARG A 107 2.39 20.46 -6.38
C ARG A 107 1.14 19.62 -6.12
N THR A 108 0.62 18.98 -7.16
CA THR A 108 -0.57 18.13 -7.07
C THR A 108 -0.24 16.73 -7.60
N PRO A 109 -0.39 15.68 -6.78
CA PRO A 109 -0.21 14.32 -7.23
C PRO A 109 -1.21 13.97 -8.34
N VAL A 110 -0.73 13.35 -9.43
CA VAL A 110 -1.59 12.91 -10.56
C VAL A 110 -1.83 11.41 -10.55
N ARG A 111 -0.91 10.64 -9.97
CA ARG A 111 -0.99 9.18 -9.86
C ARG A 111 -1.58 8.77 -8.52
N THR A 112 -2.36 7.70 -8.54
CA THR A 112 -3.06 7.20 -7.35
C THR A 112 -2.49 5.85 -6.95
N ALA A 113 -2.12 5.68 -5.68
CA ALA A 113 -1.76 4.37 -5.15
C ALA A 113 -2.96 3.70 -4.50
N VAL A 114 -3.14 2.41 -4.77
CA VAL A 114 -4.15 1.55 -4.16
C VAL A 114 -3.48 0.34 -3.51
N LEU A 115 -4.10 -0.21 -2.49
CA LEU A 115 -3.61 -1.39 -1.79
C LEU A 115 -4.68 -2.47 -1.77
N LEU A 116 -4.33 -3.65 -2.27
CA LEU A 116 -5.11 -4.88 -2.13
C LEU A 116 -4.42 -5.76 -1.09
N TYR A 117 -5.08 -6.01 0.03
CA TYR A 117 -4.56 -6.91 1.06
C TYR A 117 -5.36 -8.20 1.10
N CYS A 118 -4.71 -9.31 0.77
CA CYS A 118 -5.29 -10.64 0.84
C CYS A 118 -5.07 -11.21 2.25
N ARG A 119 -6.15 -11.46 2.98
CA ARG A 119 -6.10 -11.99 4.34
C ARG A 119 -7.11 -13.10 4.58
N GLU A 120 -6.90 -13.83 5.64
CA GLU A 120 -7.89 -14.77 6.17
C GLU A 120 -8.97 -14.03 6.97
N GLY A 121 -10.00 -14.75 7.34
CA GLY A 121 -11.14 -14.25 8.08
C GLY A 121 -12.28 -13.77 7.19
N ASP A 122 -13.15 -12.98 7.79
CA ASP A 122 -14.34 -12.40 7.16
C ASP A 122 -14.09 -11.00 6.60
N GLU A 123 -15.14 -10.35 6.13
CA GLU A 123 -15.10 -9.01 5.52
C GLU A 123 -15.05 -7.88 6.56
N ARG A 124 -15.19 -8.20 7.86
CA ARG A 124 -15.20 -7.17 8.91
C ARG A 124 -13.85 -6.48 9.00
N TRP A 125 -13.90 -5.19 9.27
CA TRP A 125 -12.72 -4.40 9.55
C TRP A 125 -11.96 -4.96 10.76
N THR A 126 -10.63 -4.95 10.67
CA THR A 126 -9.73 -5.36 11.74
C THR A 126 -8.76 -4.23 12.06
N GLU A 127 -8.18 -4.26 13.24
CA GLU A 127 -7.15 -3.30 13.66
C GLU A 127 -5.94 -3.31 12.71
N GLU A 128 -5.62 -4.47 12.14
CA GLU A 128 -4.60 -4.61 11.11
C GLU A 128 -4.97 -3.87 9.82
N ASP A 129 -6.24 -3.92 9.40
CA ASP A 129 -6.72 -3.14 8.25
C ASP A 129 -6.51 -1.64 8.51
N GLY A 130 -6.81 -1.17 9.72
CA GLY A 130 -6.58 0.21 10.14
C GLY A 130 -5.12 0.61 10.08
N ALA A 131 -4.22 -0.28 10.48
CA ALA A 131 -2.77 -0.04 10.41
C ALA A 131 -2.28 0.03 8.93
N TRP A 132 -2.79 -0.84 8.05
CA TRP A 132 -2.53 -0.76 6.61
C TRP A 132 -3.05 0.53 5.98
N MET A 133 -4.28 0.94 6.33
CA MET A 133 -4.90 2.18 5.85
C MET A 133 -4.05 3.39 6.25
N TRP A 134 -3.63 3.47 7.50
CA TRP A 134 -2.73 4.52 7.97
C TRP A 134 -1.40 4.50 7.22
N GLY A 135 -0.79 3.33 7.10
CA GLY A 135 0.48 3.14 6.40
C GLY A 135 0.42 3.54 4.93
N LEU A 136 -0.65 3.19 4.23
CA LEU A 136 -0.87 3.57 2.82
C LEU A 136 -0.96 5.09 2.67
N ARG A 137 -1.78 5.75 3.50
CA ARG A 137 -1.96 7.20 3.45
C ARG A 137 -0.65 7.94 3.66
N ASP A 138 0.11 7.55 4.68
CA ASP A 138 1.39 8.19 4.99
C ASP A 138 2.46 7.90 3.91
N ALA A 139 2.53 6.66 3.40
CA ALA A 139 3.41 6.29 2.31
C ALA A 139 3.11 7.09 1.02
N CYS A 140 1.84 7.30 0.68
CA CYS A 140 1.44 8.11 -0.47
C CYS A 140 1.94 9.56 -0.33
N THR A 141 1.74 10.15 0.84
CA THR A 141 2.20 11.52 1.13
C THR A 141 3.72 11.63 0.94
N LEU A 142 4.48 10.69 1.49
CA LEU A 142 5.94 10.67 1.42
C LEU A 142 6.49 10.33 0.03
N HIS A 143 5.70 9.69 -0.82
CA HIS A 143 6.09 9.36 -2.19
C HIS A 143 5.63 10.37 -3.24
N GLY A 144 4.70 11.27 -2.90
CA GLY A 144 4.09 12.22 -3.82
C GLY A 144 3.00 11.59 -4.69
N LEU A 145 2.27 10.62 -4.14
CA LEU A 145 1.11 9.97 -4.76
C LEU A 145 -0.19 10.44 -4.10
N ARG A 146 -1.27 10.37 -4.85
CA ARG A 146 -2.62 10.46 -4.28
C ARG A 146 -2.91 9.14 -3.56
N CYS A 147 -3.43 9.23 -2.34
CA CYS A 147 -3.95 8.06 -1.66
C CYS A 147 -5.26 7.63 -2.32
N GLY A 148 -5.35 6.39 -2.72
CA GLY A 148 -6.55 5.76 -3.28
C GLY A 148 -7.13 4.70 -2.34
N ALA A 149 -7.85 3.74 -2.91
CA ALA A 149 -8.60 2.75 -2.15
C ALA A 149 -7.71 1.77 -1.37
N TYR A 150 -8.17 1.41 -0.20
CA TYR A 150 -7.74 0.21 0.52
C TYR A 150 -8.78 -0.89 0.32
N ILE A 151 -8.34 -2.03 -0.18
CA ILE A 151 -9.21 -3.14 -0.58
C ILE A 151 -8.76 -4.39 0.17
N THR A 152 -9.69 -5.05 0.85
CA THR A 152 -9.47 -6.37 1.43
C THR A 152 -9.92 -7.46 0.46
N LEU A 153 -9.18 -8.55 0.39
CA LEU A 153 -9.53 -9.76 -0.35
C LEU A 153 -9.51 -10.94 0.60
N THR A 154 -10.67 -11.54 0.83
CA THR A 154 -10.89 -12.69 1.71
C THR A 154 -11.36 -13.91 0.90
N ARG A 155 -11.68 -15.01 1.60
CA ARG A 155 -12.33 -16.16 0.95
C ARG A 155 -13.73 -15.81 0.46
N GLY A 156 -14.46 -14.94 1.17
CA GLY A 156 -15.83 -14.51 0.82
C GLY A 156 -15.90 -13.59 -0.39
N GLY A 157 -14.85 -12.81 -0.63
CA GLY A 157 -14.84 -11.82 -1.71
C GLY A 157 -13.86 -10.70 -1.44
N TRP A 158 -14.06 -9.58 -2.14
CA TRP A 158 -13.30 -8.36 -1.94
C TRP A 158 -14.22 -7.23 -1.48
N GLN A 159 -13.68 -6.31 -0.73
CA GLN A 159 -14.38 -5.12 -0.25
C GLN A 159 -13.45 -3.90 -0.25
N VAL A 160 -13.98 -2.75 -0.69
CA VAL A 160 -13.32 -1.46 -0.54
C VAL A 160 -13.72 -0.87 0.80
N LEU A 161 -12.77 -0.76 1.71
CA LEU A 161 -13.05 -0.26 3.06
C LEU A 161 -13.35 1.24 3.04
N GLY A 162 -14.37 1.63 3.80
CA GLY A 162 -14.87 3.00 3.86
C GLY A 162 -15.86 3.38 2.77
N GLU A 163 -16.05 2.55 1.72
CA GLU A 163 -16.98 2.83 0.63
C GLU A 163 -18.20 1.88 0.60
N GLY A 164 -18.11 0.74 1.28
CA GLY A 164 -19.16 -0.29 1.28
C GLY A 164 -19.31 -1.04 -0.06
N ARG A 165 -18.45 -0.80 -1.04
CA ARG A 165 -18.44 -1.53 -2.31
C ARG A 165 -17.65 -2.81 -2.19
N GLY A 166 -18.18 -3.91 -2.74
CA GLY A 166 -17.56 -5.21 -2.70
C GLY A 166 -18.03 -6.13 -3.81
N GLY A 167 -17.49 -7.35 -3.83
CA GLY A 167 -17.87 -8.34 -4.82
C GLY A 167 -17.26 -9.70 -4.55
N ARG A 168 -17.63 -10.68 -5.36
CA ARG A 168 -17.10 -12.03 -5.27
C ARG A 168 -15.61 -12.06 -5.59
N ARG A 169 -14.91 -13.01 -5.01
CA ARG A 169 -13.49 -13.27 -5.33
C ARG A 169 -13.32 -13.51 -6.82
N PRO A 170 -12.32 -12.88 -7.49
CA PRO A 170 -12.05 -13.14 -8.88
C PRO A 170 -11.67 -14.60 -9.10
N ASN A 171 -12.28 -15.24 -10.11
CA ASN A 171 -11.93 -16.60 -10.53
C ASN A 171 -10.71 -16.53 -11.45
N LEU A 172 -9.80 -17.49 -11.34
CA LEU A 172 -8.60 -17.61 -12.19
C LEU A 172 -8.93 -17.94 -13.66
N THR A 173 -10.19 -18.27 -13.96
CA THR A 173 -10.66 -18.67 -15.29
C THR A 173 -11.24 -17.54 -16.13
N SER A 174 -11.35 -16.31 -15.59
CA SER A 174 -11.75 -15.16 -16.42
C SER A 174 -10.53 -14.67 -17.18
N GLU A 175 -10.47 -14.97 -18.48
CA GLU A 175 -9.48 -14.39 -19.37
C GLU A 175 -9.51 -12.85 -19.25
N PRO A 176 -8.38 -12.21 -19.07
CA PRO A 176 -8.32 -10.75 -19.14
C PRO A 176 -8.55 -10.36 -20.59
N GLY A 177 -9.70 -9.75 -20.87
CA GLY A 177 -9.88 -9.04 -22.12
C GLY A 177 -8.75 -8.03 -22.27
N ASP A 178 -7.91 -8.28 -23.24
CA ASP A 178 -6.96 -7.42 -23.93
C ASP A 178 -6.44 -6.20 -23.13
N LEU A 179 -5.62 -6.46 -22.10
CA LEU A 179 -4.76 -5.44 -21.53
C LEU A 179 -3.46 -5.46 -22.33
N ALA A 180 -3.30 -4.46 -23.19
CA ALA A 180 -2.08 -4.22 -23.95
C ALA A 180 -0.86 -4.47 -23.08
N GLU A 181 -0.08 -5.44 -23.50
CA GLU A 181 1.15 -5.93 -22.91
C GLU A 181 2.21 -4.82 -22.91
N VAL A 182 2.32 -4.07 -21.83
CA VAL A 182 3.54 -3.34 -21.54
C VAL A 182 4.36 -4.19 -20.57
N THR A 183 4.90 -5.24 -21.13
CA THR A 183 5.95 -6.03 -20.49
C THR A 183 7.23 -5.21 -20.54
N ALA A 184 7.51 -4.41 -19.53
CA ALA A 184 8.88 -4.04 -19.24
C ALA A 184 9.55 -5.28 -18.66
N ALA A 185 9.97 -6.18 -19.54
CA ALA A 185 10.94 -7.22 -19.22
C ALA A 185 12.23 -6.50 -18.85
N VAL A 186 12.46 -6.34 -17.56
CA VAL A 186 13.81 -6.11 -17.07
C VAL A 186 14.49 -7.47 -17.15
N GLU A 187 15.12 -7.74 -18.29
CA GLU A 187 16.10 -8.83 -18.38
C GLU A 187 17.14 -8.60 -17.29
N PRO A 188 17.52 -9.63 -16.54
CA PRO A 188 18.68 -9.56 -15.68
C PRO A 188 19.90 -9.36 -16.60
N ARG A 189 20.41 -8.15 -16.64
CA ARG A 189 21.67 -7.83 -17.30
C ARG A 189 22.74 -8.62 -16.58
N GLU A 190 23.12 -9.77 -17.17
CA GLU A 190 24.27 -10.54 -16.74
C GLU A 190 25.46 -9.57 -16.66
N LEU A 191 25.99 -9.44 -15.47
CA LEU A 191 27.29 -8.82 -15.23
C LEU A 191 28.32 -9.67 -15.98
N ARG A 192 28.59 -9.28 -17.24
CA ARG A 192 29.80 -9.75 -17.92
C ARG A 192 30.95 -9.27 -17.06
N THR A 193 31.50 -10.20 -16.31
CA THR A 193 32.76 -10.05 -15.61
C THR A 193 33.80 -9.50 -16.60
N ALA A 194 34.30 -8.31 -16.28
CA ALA A 194 35.39 -7.67 -16.99
C ALA A 194 36.69 -8.46 -16.73
N SER A 195 36.80 -9.65 -17.33
CA SER A 195 38.03 -10.47 -17.34
C SER A 195 38.96 -10.17 -18.53
N GLY A 196 38.60 -9.18 -19.36
CA GLY A 196 39.41 -8.84 -20.53
C GLY A 196 40.39 -7.68 -20.37
N ALA A 197 40.26 -6.88 -19.31
CA ALA A 197 41.09 -5.68 -19.14
C ALA A 197 42.46 -5.95 -18.46
N ALA A 198 42.60 -7.05 -17.74
CA ALA A 198 43.87 -7.38 -17.08
C ALA A 198 44.92 -8.00 -18.00
N GLU A 199 44.52 -8.59 -19.12
CA GLU A 199 45.42 -9.21 -20.08
C GLU A 199 46.08 -8.19 -21.04
N ALA A 200 45.41 -7.09 -21.34
CA ALA A 200 45.94 -6.03 -22.20
C ALA A 200 47.03 -5.18 -21.53
N LEU A 201 47.00 -5.02 -20.21
CA LEU A 201 47.98 -4.25 -19.44
C LEU A 201 49.31 -4.99 -19.20
N ARG A 202 49.33 -6.33 -19.30
CA ARG A 202 50.57 -7.11 -19.18
C ARG A 202 51.44 -7.15 -20.42
N ARG A 203 50.92 -6.81 -21.60
CA ARG A 203 51.68 -6.80 -22.85
C ARG A 203 52.39 -5.48 -23.15
N THR A 204 52.08 -4.41 -22.45
CA THR A 204 52.73 -3.09 -22.68
C THR A 204 53.90 -2.82 -21.72
N ALA A 205 54.16 -3.66 -20.74
CA ALA A 205 55.26 -3.50 -19.79
C ALA A 205 56.51 -4.35 -20.12
N ALA A 206 56.53 -5.01 -21.30
CA ALA A 206 57.65 -5.87 -21.74
C ALA A 206 58.25 -5.44 -23.11
N ARG A 207 58.34 -4.13 -23.31
CA ARG A 207 59.17 -3.57 -24.38
C ARG A 207 59.93 -2.35 -23.91
#